data_5f6c4510ecab713d670fd3821b769285
#
_entry.id   5f6c4510ecab713d670fd3821b769285
#
_cell.length_a   1.000
_cell.length_b   1.000
_cell.length_c   1.000
_cell.angle_alpha   90.00
_cell.angle_beta   90.00
_cell.angle_gamma   90.00
#
_symmetry.space_group_name_H-M   'P 1'
#
loop_
_entity.id
_entity.type
_entity.pdbx_description
1 polymer ?
#
loop_
_entity_poly.entity_id
_entity_poly.type
_entity_poly.pdbx_seq_one_letter_code
_entity_poly.pdbx_strand_id
1 'polypeptide(L)'
;MARVLGVHCINDMPTVYASYWAERILGEARKVGHTTRELTGAMVTSAGLQSSMEQYKPDMVILAGHGGPNVFTGAGMQVVLRGCTNDGMMKGSQSMFVSCLTGLSLVPSMVSKGSLAASGFTKEFVWMIDGMGFPAADKYAASFTRFWVEASRALFQSGSWQNYYQVGKRVWAEEEAKWEQSTDPVAPSVILCIRQNSSAMVVNGAGAMEVPEGGGVFSFLPVLAIGALLYSRNK
;
A
#
# COMPACT_ATOMS: atom_id res chain seq x y z
N MET A 1 5.66 -1.58 22.81
CA MET A 1 4.52 -2.25 22.16
C MET A 1 3.69 -1.17 21.49
N ALA A 2 3.52 -1.20 20.16
CA ALA A 2 2.75 -0.18 19.43
C ALA A 2 1.29 -0.61 19.23
N ARG A 3 0.41 0.39 19.07
CA ARG A 3 -0.99 0.21 18.68
C ARG A 3 -1.11 0.41 17.18
N VAL A 4 -1.55 -0.60 16.46
CA VAL A 4 -1.67 -0.58 15.00
C VAL A 4 -3.15 -0.64 14.60
N LEU A 5 -3.59 0.33 13.80
CA LEU A 5 -4.94 0.40 13.25
C LEU A 5 -4.93 0.00 11.78
N GLY A 6 -5.68 -1.04 11.42
CA GLY A 6 -5.99 -1.35 10.02
C GLY A 6 -7.25 -0.62 9.59
N VAL A 7 -7.21 0.00 8.41
CA VAL A 7 -8.33 0.72 7.80
C VAL A 7 -8.52 0.20 6.39
N HIS A 8 -9.55 -0.62 6.18
CA HIS A 8 -9.78 -1.25 4.87
C HIS A 8 -11.26 -1.61 4.65
N CYS A 9 -11.69 -1.55 3.39
CA CYS A 9 -13.03 -1.97 2.99
C CYS A 9 -12.98 -2.59 1.60
N ILE A 10 -14.01 -3.37 1.28
CA ILE A 10 -14.17 -4.01 -0.03
C ILE A 10 -15.25 -3.25 -0.79
N ASN A 11 -14.87 -2.64 -1.91
CA ASN A 11 -15.77 -1.99 -2.86
C ASN A 11 -15.79 -2.71 -4.21
N ASP A 12 -14.65 -3.31 -4.58
CA ASP A 12 -14.40 -3.93 -5.87
C ASP A 12 -13.21 -4.92 -5.78
N MET A 13 -12.84 -5.55 -6.89
CA MET A 13 -11.76 -6.53 -6.93
C MET A 13 -10.41 -5.96 -6.45
N PRO A 14 -9.94 -4.78 -6.85
CA PRO A 14 -8.72 -4.20 -6.29
C PRO A 14 -8.72 -4.08 -4.77
N THR A 15 -9.84 -3.68 -4.19
CA THR A 15 -9.94 -3.53 -2.73
C THR A 15 -10.08 -4.86 -1.99
N VAL A 16 -10.51 -5.95 -2.64
CA VAL A 16 -10.39 -7.31 -2.10
C VAL A 16 -8.92 -7.66 -1.83
N TYR A 17 -8.04 -7.41 -2.80
CA TYR A 17 -6.59 -7.65 -2.65
C TYR A 17 -5.96 -6.71 -1.62
N ALA A 18 -6.29 -5.43 -1.67
CA ALA A 18 -5.80 -4.45 -0.70
C ALA A 18 -6.18 -4.82 0.74
N SER A 19 -7.44 -5.23 0.97
CA SER A 19 -7.93 -5.74 2.25
C SER A 19 -7.15 -6.97 2.72
N TYR A 20 -6.98 -7.95 1.83
CA TYR A 20 -6.19 -9.14 2.13
C TYR A 20 -4.75 -8.79 2.55
N TRP A 21 -4.10 -7.87 1.84
CA TRP A 21 -2.74 -7.45 2.23
C TRP A 21 -2.73 -6.70 3.57
N ALA A 22 -3.72 -5.85 3.85
CA ALA A 22 -3.85 -5.20 5.15
C ALA A 22 -3.94 -6.21 6.30
N GLU A 23 -4.74 -7.25 6.15
CA GLU A 23 -4.85 -8.34 7.13
C GLU A 23 -3.53 -9.08 7.34
N ARG A 24 -2.78 -9.34 6.25
CA ARG A 24 -1.45 -9.95 6.33
C ARG A 24 -0.45 -9.06 7.06
N ILE A 25 -0.45 -7.76 6.78
CA ILE A 25 0.40 -6.76 7.46
C ILE A 25 0.06 -6.70 8.95
N LEU A 26 -1.23 -6.66 9.32
CA LEU A 26 -1.67 -6.71 10.71
C LEU A 26 -1.26 -8.02 11.40
N GLY A 27 -1.27 -9.12 10.65
CA GLY A 27 -0.74 -10.41 11.11
C GLY A 27 0.74 -10.32 11.51
N GLU A 28 1.57 -9.63 10.72
CA GLU A 28 2.98 -9.43 11.06
C GLU A 28 3.16 -8.54 12.32
N ALA A 29 2.34 -7.50 12.47
CA ALA A 29 2.34 -6.68 13.67
C ALA A 29 2.00 -7.51 14.93
N ARG A 30 0.98 -8.37 14.87
CA ARG A 30 0.61 -9.27 15.97
C ARG A 30 1.71 -10.26 16.34
N LYS A 31 2.42 -10.81 15.36
CA LYS A 31 3.52 -11.79 15.60
C LYS A 31 4.67 -11.20 16.43
N VAL A 32 4.91 -9.90 16.35
CA VAL A 32 5.94 -9.21 17.15
C VAL A 32 5.38 -8.55 18.42
N GLY A 33 4.12 -8.85 18.78
CA GLY A 33 3.51 -8.41 20.03
C GLY A 33 2.85 -7.05 20.01
N HIS A 34 2.65 -6.42 18.82
CA HIS A 34 1.86 -5.19 18.72
C HIS A 34 0.36 -5.48 18.90
N THR A 35 -0.38 -4.54 19.49
CA THR A 35 -1.84 -4.61 19.54
C THR A 35 -2.44 -4.09 18.24
N THR A 36 -3.47 -4.75 17.74
CA THR A 36 -4.13 -4.35 16.49
C THR A 36 -5.61 -4.10 16.71
N ARG A 37 -6.15 -3.10 16.01
CA ARG A 37 -7.58 -2.89 15.80
C ARG A 37 -7.86 -2.69 14.32
N GLU A 38 -9.11 -2.86 13.94
CA GLU A 38 -9.54 -2.71 12.56
C GLU A 38 -10.76 -1.80 12.45
N LEU A 39 -10.74 -0.91 11.48
CA LEU A 39 -11.87 -0.12 11.01
C LEU A 39 -12.22 -0.64 9.62
N THR A 40 -13.36 -1.31 9.47
CA THR A 40 -13.69 -2.07 8.27
C THR A 40 -15.07 -1.78 7.73
N GLY A 41 -15.31 -2.15 6.48
CA GLY A 41 -16.62 -2.09 5.82
C GLY A 41 -17.17 -0.67 5.77
N ALA A 42 -18.47 -0.52 6.07
CA ALA A 42 -19.18 0.76 6.01
C ALA A 42 -18.65 1.82 7.00
N MET A 43 -17.88 1.41 8.00
CA MET A 43 -17.28 2.33 8.97
C MET A 43 -16.05 3.06 8.44
N VAL A 44 -15.49 2.66 7.30
CA VAL A 44 -14.31 3.30 6.69
C VAL A 44 -14.73 4.61 6.04
N THR A 45 -14.98 5.59 6.88
CA THR A 45 -15.35 6.97 6.55
C THR A 45 -14.40 7.95 7.22
N SER A 46 -14.41 9.22 6.81
CA SER A 46 -13.60 10.25 7.46
C SER A 46 -13.91 10.38 8.96
N ALA A 47 -15.20 10.36 9.33
CA ALA A 47 -15.63 10.41 10.73
C ALA A 47 -15.22 9.15 11.52
N GLY A 48 -15.34 7.96 10.90
CA GLY A 48 -14.91 6.70 11.52
C GLY A 48 -13.41 6.65 11.77
N LEU A 49 -12.60 7.12 10.82
CA LEU A 49 -11.16 7.23 10.99
C LEU A 49 -10.82 8.25 12.10
N GLN A 50 -11.42 9.44 12.08
CA GLN A 50 -11.20 10.45 13.12
C GLN A 50 -11.52 9.91 14.50
N SER A 51 -12.68 9.28 14.69
CA SER A 51 -13.07 8.67 15.95
C SER A 51 -12.06 7.60 16.40
N SER A 52 -11.56 6.78 15.47
CA SER A 52 -10.56 5.76 15.78
C SER A 52 -9.23 6.38 16.19
N MET A 53 -8.80 7.46 15.53
CA MET A 53 -7.58 8.20 15.88
C MET A 53 -7.68 8.81 17.29
N GLU A 54 -8.83 9.38 17.65
CA GLU A 54 -9.04 10.00 18.95
C GLU A 54 -9.14 8.99 20.10
N GLN A 55 -9.86 7.88 19.89
CA GLN A 55 -10.16 6.89 20.93
C GLN A 55 -9.06 5.84 21.09
N TYR A 56 -8.55 5.29 19.97
CA TYR A 56 -7.53 4.25 20.02
C TYR A 56 -6.12 4.83 20.07
N LYS A 57 -5.92 6.05 19.51
CA LYS A 57 -4.63 6.74 19.44
C LYS A 57 -3.54 5.81 18.90
N PRO A 58 -3.68 5.33 17.67
CA PRO A 58 -2.73 4.38 17.09
C PRO A 58 -1.37 5.03 16.87
N ASP A 59 -0.32 4.28 17.13
CA ASP A 59 1.05 4.67 16.81
C ASP A 59 1.31 4.48 15.30
N MET A 60 0.57 3.55 14.68
CA MET A 60 0.64 3.27 13.25
C MET A 60 -0.73 2.97 12.65
N VAL A 61 -0.96 3.46 11.43
CA VAL A 61 -2.19 3.24 10.65
C VAL A 61 -1.84 2.62 9.30
N ILE A 62 -2.50 1.50 8.97
CA ILE A 62 -2.40 0.84 7.67
C ILE A 62 -3.68 1.17 6.91
N LEU A 63 -3.56 1.87 5.78
CA LEU A 63 -4.69 2.34 4.97
C LEU A 63 -4.70 1.58 3.64
N ALA A 64 -5.67 0.69 3.47
CA ALA A 64 -5.80 -0.14 2.29
C ALA A 64 -7.12 0.12 1.55
N GLY A 65 -6.99 0.57 0.29
CA GLY A 65 -8.12 0.97 -0.54
C GLY A 65 -7.67 1.73 -1.77
N HIS A 66 -8.59 2.42 -2.43
CA HIS A 66 -8.20 3.29 -3.53
C HIS A 66 -7.54 4.57 -3.05
N GLY A 67 -6.59 5.05 -3.84
CA GLY A 67 -5.88 6.28 -3.59
C GLY A 67 -5.75 7.13 -4.86
N GLY A 68 -5.49 8.40 -4.64
CA GLY A 68 -5.13 9.36 -5.66
C GLY A 68 -4.01 10.25 -5.14
N PRO A 69 -3.51 11.20 -5.95
CA PRO A 69 -2.39 12.05 -5.55
C PRO A 69 -2.57 12.70 -4.19
N ASN A 70 -3.77 13.14 -3.87
CA ASN A 70 -4.08 13.90 -2.66
C ASN A 70 -5.23 13.32 -1.83
N VAL A 71 -5.65 12.08 -2.10
CA VAL A 71 -6.80 11.47 -1.43
C VAL A 71 -6.57 9.98 -1.16
N PHE A 72 -7.24 9.50 -0.10
CA PHE A 72 -7.48 8.09 0.15
C PHE A 72 -8.99 7.90 0.32
N THR A 73 -9.56 6.83 -0.26
CA THR A 73 -11.00 6.55 -0.22
C THR A 73 -11.30 5.30 0.60
N GLY A 74 -12.52 5.25 1.11
CA GLY A 74 -13.04 4.15 1.92
C GLY A 74 -14.36 3.60 1.38
N ALA A 75 -15.30 3.37 2.28
CA ALA A 75 -16.61 2.79 1.98
C ALA A 75 -17.33 3.58 0.88
N GLY A 76 -17.85 2.88 -0.12
CA GLY A 76 -18.56 3.49 -1.25
C GLY A 76 -17.71 4.48 -2.04
N MET A 77 -16.41 4.32 -2.07
CA MET A 77 -15.45 5.21 -2.75
C MET A 77 -15.43 6.65 -2.20
N GLN A 78 -15.99 6.87 -1.01
CA GLN A 78 -15.97 8.19 -0.38
C GLN A 78 -14.57 8.57 0.11
N VAL A 79 -14.23 9.85 0.03
CA VAL A 79 -12.94 10.36 0.50
C VAL A 79 -12.88 10.28 2.04
N VAL A 80 -11.90 9.54 2.54
CA VAL A 80 -11.60 9.38 3.97
C VAL A 80 -10.53 10.38 4.43
N LEU A 81 -9.43 10.46 3.66
CA LEU A 81 -8.36 11.42 3.87
C LEU A 81 -8.17 12.28 2.63
N ARG A 82 -7.96 13.57 2.84
CA ARG A 82 -7.59 14.54 1.81
C ARG A 82 -6.49 15.45 2.34
N GLY A 83 -5.41 15.53 1.59
CA GLY A 83 -4.29 16.43 1.90
C GLY A 83 -4.72 17.89 1.98
N CYS A 84 -4.13 18.61 2.89
CA CYS A 84 -4.45 19.99 3.22
C CYS A 84 -5.88 20.25 3.77
N THR A 85 -6.67 19.20 3.99
CA THR A 85 -8.05 19.33 4.48
C THR A 85 -8.20 18.68 5.86
N ASN A 86 -8.11 17.34 5.93
CA ASN A 86 -8.33 16.59 7.17
C ASN A 86 -7.16 15.66 7.54
N ASP A 87 -6.11 15.66 6.76
CA ASP A 87 -4.91 14.82 6.95
C ASP A 87 -4.11 15.16 8.23
N GLY A 88 -4.36 16.32 8.84
CA GLY A 88 -3.84 16.68 10.16
C GLY A 88 -4.28 15.74 11.29
N MET A 89 -5.36 14.95 11.10
CA MET A 89 -5.76 13.92 12.07
C MET A 89 -4.71 12.82 12.25
N MET A 90 -3.79 12.67 11.31
CA MET A 90 -2.71 11.68 11.33
C MET A 90 -1.47 12.16 12.12
N LYS A 91 -1.54 13.35 12.73
CA LYS A 91 -0.44 13.93 13.51
C LYS A 91 -0.02 12.99 14.66
N GLY A 92 1.28 12.78 14.80
CA GLY A 92 1.88 11.94 15.85
C GLY A 92 1.80 10.45 15.56
N SER A 93 1.17 10.02 14.47
CA SER A 93 1.15 8.62 14.03
C SER A 93 2.06 8.39 12.82
N GLN A 94 2.34 7.13 12.53
CA GLN A 94 2.96 6.67 11.29
C GLN A 94 1.90 6.06 10.38
N SER A 95 2.14 5.98 9.06
CA SER A 95 1.15 5.46 8.12
C SER A 95 1.76 4.64 7.00
N MET A 96 1.07 3.57 6.61
CA MET A 96 1.40 2.74 5.45
C MET A 96 0.19 2.71 4.51
N PHE A 97 0.36 3.17 3.28
CA PHE A 97 -0.68 3.17 2.27
C PHE A 97 -0.54 1.97 1.32
N VAL A 98 -1.51 1.08 1.39
CA VAL A 98 -1.77 0.01 0.40
C VAL A 98 -2.74 0.59 -0.63
N SER A 99 -2.28 1.56 -1.39
CA SER A 99 -3.11 2.34 -2.33
C SER A 99 -2.27 3.07 -3.38
N CYS A 100 -2.90 3.46 -4.48
CA CYS A 100 -2.27 4.15 -5.60
C CYS A 100 -1.95 5.62 -5.28
N LEU A 101 -0.89 6.18 -5.87
CA LEU A 101 -0.60 7.61 -6.03
C LEU A 101 -0.47 8.45 -4.75
N THR A 102 -0.74 7.89 -3.57
CA THR A 102 -0.76 8.65 -2.30
C THR A 102 0.60 9.24 -1.92
N GLY A 103 1.69 8.68 -2.47
CA GLY A 103 3.05 9.20 -2.31
C GLY A 103 3.32 10.53 -3.00
N LEU A 104 2.47 10.98 -3.93
CA LEU A 104 2.68 12.24 -4.68
C LEU A 104 2.44 13.48 -3.82
N SER A 105 1.31 13.55 -3.11
CA SER A 105 0.92 14.76 -2.39
C SER A 105 0.35 14.46 -1.00
N LEU A 106 -0.45 13.39 -0.84
CA LEU A 106 -1.09 13.08 0.43
C LEU A 106 -0.06 12.77 1.51
N VAL A 107 0.89 11.88 1.24
CA VAL A 107 1.96 11.51 2.17
C VAL A 107 2.82 12.71 2.54
N PRO A 108 3.36 13.52 1.60
CA PRO A 108 4.06 14.76 1.94
C PRO A 108 3.22 15.74 2.79
N SER A 109 1.93 15.92 2.45
CA SER A 109 1.03 16.79 3.22
C SER A 109 0.84 16.32 4.66
N MET A 110 0.62 15.02 4.86
CA MET A 110 0.49 14.44 6.21
C MET A 110 1.74 14.66 7.05
N VAL A 111 2.93 14.42 6.48
CA VAL A 111 4.21 14.61 7.18
C VAL A 111 4.42 16.07 7.51
N SER A 112 4.12 17.01 6.62
CA SER A 112 4.21 18.44 6.88
C SER A 112 3.29 18.90 8.02
N LYS A 113 2.20 18.15 8.30
CA LYS A 113 1.26 18.42 9.40
C LYS A 113 1.55 17.60 10.66
N GLY A 114 2.69 16.93 10.72
CA GLY A 114 3.18 16.26 11.91
C GLY A 114 2.90 14.77 12.01
N SER A 115 2.50 14.09 10.93
CA SER A 115 2.65 12.63 10.85
C SER A 115 4.15 12.30 10.93
N LEU A 116 4.52 11.30 11.74
CA LEU A 116 5.93 11.00 12.00
C LEU A 116 6.65 10.43 10.78
N ALA A 117 5.98 9.54 10.08
CA ALA A 117 6.43 8.98 8.81
C ALA A 117 5.25 8.39 8.04
N ALA A 118 5.35 8.34 6.72
CA ALA A 118 4.36 7.65 5.90
C ALA A 118 4.99 7.06 4.63
N SER A 119 4.51 5.89 4.21
CA SER A 119 4.85 5.28 2.93
C SER A 119 3.67 5.28 1.98
N GLY A 120 3.95 5.37 0.69
CA GLY A 120 2.97 5.27 -0.39
C GLY A 120 3.66 5.05 -1.73
N PHE A 121 2.93 5.24 -2.80
CA PHE A 121 3.43 5.10 -4.17
C PHE A 121 3.20 6.38 -4.96
N THR A 122 4.18 6.78 -5.77
CA THR A 122 4.07 7.94 -6.66
C THR A 122 3.42 7.62 -8.00
N LYS A 123 3.13 6.34 -8.25
CA LYS A 123 2.40 5.81 -9.40
C LYS A 123 1.26 4.93 -8.92
N GLU A 124 0.43 4.46 -9.84
CA GLU A 124 -0.53 3.40 -9.55
C GLU A 124 0.20 2.15 -9.08
N PHE A 125 -0.26 1.58 -7.97
CA PHE A 125 0.17 0.26 -7.54
C PHE A 125 -0.56 -0.77 -8.39
N VAL A 126 0.20 -1.53 -9.15
CA VAL A 126 -0.32 -2.49 -10.13
C VAL A 126 0.12 -3.91 -9.81
N TRP A 127 -0.72 -4.87 -10.13
CA TRP A 127 -0.40 -6.30 -9.99
C TRP A 127 -1.16 -7.14 -11.00
N MET A 128 -0.70 -8.36 -11.20
CA MET A 128 -1.40 -9.35 -12.00
C MET A 128 -2.25 -10.24 -11.11
N ILE A 129 -3.39 -10.68 -11.64
CA ILE A 129 -4.30 -11.63 -11.00
C ILE A 129 -4.58 -12.82 -11.93
N ASP A 130 -4.86 -13.97 -11.35
CA ASP A 130 -5.22 -15.19 -12.10
C ASP A 130 -6.69 -15.24 -12.55
N GLY A 131 -7.49 -14.24 -12.16
CA GLY A 131 -8.90 -14.13 -12.49
C GLY A 131 -9.84 -14.94 -11.58
N MET A 132 -9.31 -15.71 -10.64
CA MET A 132 -10.12 -16.51 -9.70
C MET A 132 -10.69 -15.70 -8.53
N GLY A 133 -10.14 -14.50 -8.26
CA GLY A 133 -10.62 -13.61 -7.21
C GLY A 133 -10.30 -14.04 -5.78
N PHE A 134 -9.38 -14.99 -5.59
CA PHE A 134 -8.95 -15.49 -4.29
C PHE A 134 -7.50 -15.08 -4.01
N PRO A 135 -7.25 -13.93 -3.34
CA PRO A 135 -5.90 -13.39 -3.16
C PRO A 135 -4.91 -14.36 -2.51
N ALA A 136 -5.39 -15.22 -1.61
CA ALA A 136 -4.56 -16.20 -0.90
C ALA A 136 -4.03 -17.33 -1.79
N ALA A 137 -4.75 -17.67 -2.87
CA ALA A 137 -4.41 -18.74 -3.80
C ALA A 137 -3.86 -18.22 -5.13
N ASP A 138 -3.89 -16.90 -5.36
CA ASP A 138 -3.47 -16.26 -6.59
C ASP A 138 -1.94 -16.29 -6.74
N LYS A 139 -1.46 -17.10 -7.67
CA LYS A 139 -0.04 -17.29 -7.92
C LYS A 139 0.68 -16.04 -8.43
N TYR A 140 -0.04 -15.17 -9.16
CA TYR A 140 0.53 -13.92 -9.67
C TYR A 140 0.59 -12.84 -8.59
N ALA A 141 -0.47 -12.74 -7.77
CA ALA A 141 -0.49 -11.81 -6.66
C ALA A 141 0.46 -12.20 -5.50
N ALA A 142 0.96 -13.44 -5.48
CA ALA A 142 1.85 -13.94 -4.42
C ALA A 142 3.12 -13.10 -4.27
N SER A 143 3.72 -12.62 -5.36
CA SER A 143 4.92 -11.76 -5.33
C SER A 143 4.65 -10.43 -4.63
N PHE A 144 3.49 -9.83 -4.87
CA PHE A 144 3.04 -8.57 -4.25
C PHE A 144 2.68 -8.80 -2.78
N THR A 145 2.05 -9.93 -2.46
CA THR A 145 1.79 -10.36 -1.08
C THR A 145 3.10 -10.52 -0.30
N ARG A 146 4.12 -11.15 -0.89
CA ARG A 146 5.43 -11.30 -0.28
C ARG A 146 6.06 -9.95 0.06
N PHE A 147 5.99 -8.97 -0.86
CA PHE A 147 6.46 -7.62 -0.60
C PHE A 147 5.80 -7.02 0.66
N TRP A 148 4.48 -7.01 0.72
CA TRP A 148 3.76 -6.43 1.85
C TRP A 148 4.12 -7.11 3.16
N VAL A 149 4.23 -8.45 3.17
CA VAL A 149 4.54 -9.23 4.38
C VAL A 149 5.98 -8.99 4.84
N GLU A 150 6.97 -9.08 3.96
CA GLU A 150 8.39 -9.00 4.37
C GLU A 150 8.79 -7.56 4.72
N ALA A 151 8.36 -6.57 3.94
CA ALA A 151 8.67 -5.17 4.23
C ALA A 151 8.01 -4.71 5.54
N SER A 152 6.73 -5.05 5.77
CA SER A 152 6.05 -4.70 7.01
C SER A 152 6.63 -5.42 8.23
N ARG A 153 7.02 -6.70 8.09
CA ARG A 153 7.73 -7.43 9.14
C ARG A 153 9.02 -6.71 9.53
N ALA A 154 9.81 -6.29 8.55
CA ALA A 154 11.05 -5.56 8.80
C ALA A 154 10.81 -4.25 9.57
N LEU A 155 9.74 -3.51 9.21
CA LEU A 155 9.33 -2.31 9.93
C LEU A 155 8.95 -2.63 11.38
N PHE A 156 8.06 -3.59 11.60
CA PHE A 156 7.57 -3.90 12.95
C PHE A 156 8.64 -4.47 13.87
N GLN A 157 9.61 -5.21 13.33
CA GLN A 157 10.73 -5.74 14.10
C GLN A 157 11.78 -4.70 14.47
N SER A 158 12.02 -3.72 13.60
CA SER A 158 13.12 -2.76 13.77
C SER A 158 12.66 -1.35 14.15
N GLY A 159 11.40 -1.01 13.93
CA GLY A 159 10.89 0.36 14.01
C GLY A 159 11.42 1.30 12.92
N SER A 160 12.17 0.77 11.93
CA SER A 160 12.91 1.56 10.94
C SER A 160 12.22 1.56 9.56
N TRP A 161 11.78 2.72 9.12
CA TRP A 161 11.27 2.93 7.76
C TRP A 161 12.33 2.74 6.68
N GLN A 162 13.59 3.01 7.00
CA GLN A 162 14.70 2.70 6.11
C GLN A 162 14.81 1.20 5.88
N ASN A 163 14.67 0.38 6.93
CA ASN A 163 14.69 -1.07 6.81
C ASN A 163 13.49 -1.59 6.01
N TYR A 164 12.28 -1.04 6.25
CA TYR A 164 11.10 -1.30 5.41
C TYR A 164 11.39 -1.06 3.93
N TYR A 165 11.97 0.10 3.60
CA TYR A 165 12.28 0.48 2.23
C TYR A 165 13.32 -0.46 1.60
N GLN A 166 14.42 -0.73 2.30
CA GLN A 166 15.49 -1.59 1.80
C GLN A 166 15.02 -3.03 1.59
N VAL A 167 14.29 -3.59 2.56
CA VAL A 167 13.71 -4.94 2.43
C VAL A 167 12.70 -4.97 1.29
N GLY A 168 11.85 -3.95 1.17
CA GLY A 168 10.91 -3.84 0.06
C GLY A 168 11.62 -3.86 -1.31
N LYS A 169 12.67 -3.07 -1.46
CA LYS A 169 13.49 -3.02 -2.70
C LYS A 169 14.16 -4.36 -2.99
N ARG A 170 14.68 -5.03 -1.96
CA ARG A 170 15.28 -6.38 -2.10
C ARG A 170 14.22 -7.39 -2.55
N VAL A 171 13.05 -7.42 -1.93
CA VAL A 171 11.97 -8.35 -2.31
C VAL A 171 11.53 -8.14 -3.75
N TRP A 172 11.39 -6.87 -4.19
CA TRP A 172 11.07 -6.58 -5.59
C TRP A 172 12.13 -7.14 -6.55
N ALA A 173 13.41 -6.97 -6.25
CA ALA A 173 14.50 -7.49 -7.07
C ALA A 173 14.53 -9.03 -7.10
N GLU A 174 14.30 -9.69 -5.99
CA GLU A 174 14.22 -11.17 -5.90
C GLU A 174 13.03 -11.73 -6.69
N GLU A 175 11.85 -11.09 -6.58
CA GLU A 175 10.66 -11.52 -7.33
C GLU A 175 10.82 -11.25 -8.83
N GLU A 176 11.42 -10.14 -9.23
CA GLU A 176 11.78 -9.85 -10.63
C GLU A 176 12.67 -10.94 -11.20
N ALA A 177 13.79 -11.26 -10.53
CA ALA A 177 14.72 -12.29 -10.96
C ALA A 177 14.07 -13.70 -11.06
N LYS A 178 13.16 -14.01 -10.15
CA LYS A 178 12.36 -15.25 -10.19
C LYS A 178 11.47 -15.31 -11.45
N TRP A 179 10.78 -14.21 -11.77
CA TRP A 179 9.89 -14.15 -12.94
C TRP A 179 10.67 -14.10 -14.26
N GLU A 180 11.88 -13.53 -14.30
CA GLU A 180 12.76 -13.59 -15.47
C GLU A 180 13.18 -15.01 -15.84
N GLN A 181 13.21 -15.92 -14.87
CA GLN A 181 13.50 -17.35 -15.10
C GLN A 181 12.24 -18.18 -15.39
N SER A 182 11.05 -17.57 -15.32
CA SER A 182 9.78 -18.26 -15.51
C SER A 182 9.44 -18.43 -16.99
N THR A 183 8.91 -19.60 -17.34
CA THR A 183 8.34 -19.89 -18.67
C THR A 183 6.85 -19.57 -18.76
N ASP A 184 6.25 -19.02 -17.69
CA ASP A 184 4.83 -18.62 -17.69
C ASP A 184 4.63 -17.45 -18.66
N PRO A 185 3.68 -17.54 -19.61
CA PRO A 185 3.43 -16.48 -20.59
C PRO A 185 3.03 -15.14 -19.99
N VAL A 186 2.60 -15.11 -18.73
CA VAL A 186 2.24 -13.88 -17.97
C VAL A 186 3.49 -13.23 -17.32
N ALA A 187 4.62 -13.92 -17.25
CA ALA A 187 5.83 -13.43 -16.58
C ALA A 187 6.26 -12.01 -16.99
N PRO A 188 6.27 -11.63 -18.29
CA PRO A 188 6.64 -10.26 -18.68
C PRO A 188 5.72 -9.20 -18.07
N SER A 189 4.42 -9.48 -17.93
CA SER A 189 3.46 -8.56 -17.32
C SER A 189 3.66 -8.43 -15.81
N VAL A 190 3.97 -9.53 -15.13
CA VAL A 190 4.30 -9.51 -13.68
C VAL A 190 5.57 -8.69 -13.44
N ILE A 191 6.61 -8.87 -14.27
CA ILE A 191 7.87 -8.11 -14.20
C ILE A 191 7.62 -6.61 -14.36
N LEU A 192 6.80 -6.21 -15.35
CA LEU A 192 6.43 -4.80 -15.53
C LEU A 192 5.74 -4.21 -14.31
N CYS A 193 4.80 -4.93 -13.70
CA CYS A 193 4.15 -4.51 -12.46
C CYS A 193 5.16 -4.35 -11.32
N ILE A 194 6.06 -5.31 -11.14
CA ILE A 194 7.12 -5.26 -10.10
C ILE A 194 8.01 -4.03 -10.30
N ARG A 195 8.50 -3.80 -11.52
CA ARG A 195 9.36 -2.65 -11.87
C ARG A 195 8.65 -1.33 -11.60
N GLN A 196 7.39 -1.20 -11.99
CA GLN A 196 6.59 0.00 -11.72
C GLN A 196 6.47 0.25 -10.22
N ASN A 197 6.00 -0.74 -9.45
CA ASN A 197 5.80 -0.60 -8.00
C ASN A 197 7.12 -0.31 -7.28
N SER A 198 8.19 -1.03 -7.64
CA SER A 198 9.52 -0.79 -7.08
C SER A 198 10.00 0.65 -7.33
N SER A 199 9.80 1.18 -8.54
CA SER A 199 10.21 2.56 -8.88
C SER A 199 9.35 3.63 -8.21
N ALA A 200 8.12 3.29 -7.87
CA ALA A 200 7.12 4.23 -7.34
C ALA A 200 7.08 4.31 -5.81
N MET A 201 7.68 3.35 -5.12
CA MET A 201 7.66 3.27 -3.67
C MET A 201 8.41 4.44 -3.03
N VAL A 202 7.76 5.14 -2.11
CA VAL A 202 8.34 6.25 -1.34
C VAL A 202 8.05 6.13 0.14
N VAL A 203 8.93 6.70 0.94
CA VAL A 203 8.76 6.91 2.38
C VAL A 203 9.15 8.35 2.70
N ASN A 204 8.33 9.06 3.46
CA ASN A 204 8.58 10.41 3.94
C ASN A 204 8.49 10.47 5.47
N GLY A 205 9.19 11.41 6.11
CA GLY A 205 9.17 11.64 7.55
C GLY A 205 10.41 11.11 8.28
N ALA A 206 10.34 10.98 9.60
CA ALA A 206 11.48 10.61 10.45
C ALA A 206 12.00 9.20 10.11
N GLY A 207 13.27 9.14 9.73
CA GLY A 207 13.91 7.90 9.27
C GLY A 207 13.62 7.55 7.82
N ALA A 208 12.95 8.42 7.07
CA ALA A 208 12.78 8.29 5.63
C ALA A 208 14.13 8.50 4.92
N MET A 209 14.43 7.65 3.95
CA MET A 209 15.48 7.93 2.99
C MET A 209 14.98 8.98 2.01
N GLU A 210 15.80 10.00 1.76
CA GLU A 210 15.63 10.81 0.54
C GLU A 210 15.73 9.87 -0.66
N VAL A 211 14.72 9.90 -1.52
CA VAL A 211 14.76 9.17 -2.79
C VAL A 211 15.78 9.90 -3.65
N PRO A 212 16.83 9.21 -4.17
CA PRO A 212 17.74 9.86 -5.09
C PRO A 212 16.94 10.41 -6.29
N GLU A 213 17.04 11.71 -6.54
CA GLU A 213 16.59 12.32 -7.78
C GLU A 213 17.44 11.74 -8.92
N GLY A 214 16.90 10.79 -9.68
CA GLY A 214 17.67 10.14 -10.75
C GLY A 214 16.97 8.98 -11.44
N GLY A 215 15.67 9.08 -11.65
CA GLY A 215 14.95 8.19 -12.56
C GLY A 215 14.40 9.00 -13.72
N GLY A 216 15.03 8.90 -14.88
CA GLY A 216 14.65 9.60 -16.09
C GLY A 216 13.14 9.57 -16.34
N VAL A 217 12.62 10.74 -16.73
CA VAL A 217 11.24 10.91 -17.20
C VAL A 217 11.06 10.08 -18.47
N PHE A 218 10.66 8.83 -18.32
CA PHE A 218 10.04 8.12 -19.42
C PHE A 218 8.57 8.56 -19.45
N SER A 219 8.27 9.39 -20.46
CA SER A 219 6.90 9.73 -20.82
C SER A 219 6.20 8.45 -21.24
N PHE A 220 5.41 7.86 -20.34
CA PHE A 220 4.51 6.78 -20.67
C PHE A 220 3.16 7.38 -21.06
N LEU A 221 2.72 7.05 -22.26
CA LEU A 221 1.30 7.11 -22.63
C LEU A 221 0.46 6.46 -21.54
N PRO A 222 -0.76 6.97 -21.26
CA PRO A 222 -1.60 6.39 -20.20
C PRO A 222 -1.92 4.95 -20.57
N VAL A 223 -1.34 4.01 -19.83
CA VAL A 223 -1.78 2.62 -19.83
C VAL A 223 -3.10 2.61 -19.08
N LEU A 224 -4.17 2.77 -19.83
CA LEU A 224 -5.53 2.51 -19.38
C LEU A 224 -5.57 1.13 -18.69
N ALA A 225 -5.98 1.13 -17.43
CA ALA A 225 -6.37 0.04 -16.56
C ALA A 225 -6.30 -1.37 -17.20
N ILE A 226 -5.14 -2.02 -17.10
CA ILE A 226 -4.97 -3.41 -17.60
C ILE A 226 -5.84 -4.39 -16.81
N GLY A 227 -6.29 -4.04 -15.62
CA GLY A 227 -7.20 -4.87 -14.82
C GLY A 227 -8.61 -5.07 -15.43
N ALA A 228 -9.03 -4.23 -16.37
CA ALA A 228 -10.37 -4.32 -16.97
C ALA A 228 -10.42 -5.07 -18.32
N LEU A 229 -9.29 -5.31 -18.96
CA LEU A 229 -9.24 -5.81 -20.34
C LEU A 229 -9.13 -7.34 -20.49
N LEU A 230 -8.82 -8.08 -19.45
CA LEU A 230 -8.72 -9.54 -19.53
C LEU A 230 -10.04 -10.27 -19.23
N TYR A 231 -11.08 -9.57 -18.76
CA TYR A 231 -12.39 -10.20 -18.50
C TYR A 231 -13.28 -10.35 -19.76
N SER A 232 -12.91 -9.78 -20.89
CA SER A 232 -13.79 -9.69 -22.09
C SER A 232 -13.48 -10.70 -23.20
N ARG A 233 -12.57 -11.67 -23.04
CA ARG A 233 -12.14 -12.56 -24.15
C ARG A 233 -12.45 -14.05 -24.00
N ASN A 234 -13.38 -14.46 -23.13
CA ASN A 234 -13.91 -15.82 -23.15
C ASN A 234 -15.44 -15.78 -23.03
N LYS A 235 -16.11 -15.42 -24.11
CA LYS A 235 -17.46 -15.87 -24.47
C LYS A 235 -17.47 -16.22 -25.95
#